data_0010ae5b2e08b25dfca3844e609b3381
#
_entry.id   0010ae5b2e08b25dfca3844e609b3381
#
_cell.length_a   1.000
_cell.length_b   1.000
_cell.length_c   1.000
_cell.angle_alpha   90.00
_cell.angle_beta   90.00
_cell.angle_gamma   90.00
#
_symmetry.space_group_name_H-M   'P 1'
#
loop_
_entity.id
_entity.type
_entity.pdbx_description
1 polymer ?
#
loop_
_entity_poly.entity_id
_entity_poly.type
_entity_poly.pdbx_seq_one_letter_code
_entity_poly.pdbx_strand_id
1 'polypeptide(L)'
;LPEQFNLVSTLNFKSILITGDIMKKLILTLFIPLLFISCGDDFTNLGPLTERNVNNFYKNETDFQLAIRGALDGLQSRETFGVNFVLFMEMRADNGANGGGATGLAASLEQLDTFTDLPSGEEISATYNAVYKVIAGTNNIIARIDDASFDNETVRDQIKGEAYFIRSLLYYHMAVIFGNVPLQLEEVTSPDVEVNQVSATEIYDQIAIDLAMAEDLLPETGRITKWAAASLLGRVHLSNGNNSAAVAPLQRVVDSMQFELVPDYANLWGAANEGNIESIFEIEYITGNVGEGSSYTDNYTPLGFGGVGGGGAPQNVTDDIIGAYEAGDERFDATIDTTDPANPWVRKFISNPTVSSDGDNNWMELRYAEVLLNLAEALGESDAAYDLIDEVRDRADLGGVDRTPAGGTFEEKLLQERRVEFAFENKRWADLKRFDAAKSVMSAHLGIPEAQVTLLFPIPQAAIDASPDDMTQNPEHQ
;
A
#
# COMPACT_ATOMS: atom_id res chain seq x y z
N LEU A 1 -102.26 -38.13 15.57
CA LEU A 1 -103.06 -38.17 14.35
C LEU A 1 -102.78 -37.00 13.44
N PRO A 2 -102.81 -37.14 12.12
CA PRO A 2 -101.75 -37.76 11.26
C PRO A 2 -101.42 -36.86 10.08
N GLU A 3 -100.49 -37.33 9.29
CA GLU A 3 -100.39 -37.30 7.84
C GLU A 3 -100.36 -35.98 7.05
N GLN A 4 -99.52 -36.08 6.09
CA GLN A 4 -99.47 -35.45 4.77
C GLN A 4 -98.40 -34.34 4.69
N PHE A 5 -97.46 -34.31 3.79
CA PHE A 5 -97.42 -34.78 2.42
C PHE A 5 -95.94 -34.83 1.94
N ASN A 6 -95.62 -35.89 1.29
CA ASN A 6 -94.53 -35.98 0.33
C ASN A 6 -94.93 -35.27 -0.94
N LEU A 7 -94.00 -34.56 -1.51
CA LEU A 7 -93.73 -34.32 -2.94
C LEU A 7 -93.16 -32.91 -3.12
N VAL A 8 -92.07 -32.89 -3.52
CA VAL A 8 -91.35 -31.90 -4.35
C VAL A 8 -89.88 -31.83 -3.95
N SER A 9 -89.09 -32.45 -4.72
CA SER A 9 -87.76 -31.86 -5.11
C SER A 9 -86.70 -32.90 -5.53
N THR A 10 -86.94 -33.49 -6.67
CA THR A 10 -85.84 -34.26 -7.31
C THR A 10 -85.28 -33.52 -8.54
N LEU A 11 -85.49 -32.19 -8.64
CA LEU A 11 -85.11 -31.45 -9.91
C LEU A 11 -84.04 -30.37 -9.74
N ASN A 12 -83.45 -30.15 -8.56
CA ASN A 12 -82.51 -28.98 -8.43
C ASN A 12 -81.09 -29.32 -8.00
N PHE A 13 -80.71 -30.57 -7.74
CA PHE A 13 -79.37 -30.85 -7.29
C PHE A 13 -78.32 -31.00 -8.43
N LYS A 14 -78.72 -31.31 -9.68
CA LYS A 14 -77.80 -31.42 -10.80
C LYS A 14 -77.36 -30.09 -11.42
N SER A 15 -78.22 -29.08 -11.37
CA SER A 15 -77.87 -27.73 -11.89
C SER A 15 -76.97 -26.94 -10.97
N ILE A 16 -77.09 -27.15 -9.66
CA ILE A 16 -76.22 -26.47 -8.66
C ILE A 16 -74.79 -27.09 -8.63
N LEU A 17 -74.68 -28.38 -8.88
CA LEU A 17 -73.35 -29.05 -8.99
C LEU A 17 -72.59 -28.66 -10.25
N ILE A 18 -73.28 -28.41 -11.38
CA ILE A 18 -72.64 -27.97 -12.66
C ILE A 18 -72.18 -26.50 -12.54
N THR A 19 -72.94 -25.63 -11.89
CA THR A 19 -72.52 -24.23 -11.67
C THR A 19 -71.36 -24.13 -10.65
N GLY A 20 -71.29 -24.99 -9.63
CA GLY A 20 -70.23 -25.05 -8.67
C GLY A 20 -68.87 -25.47 -9.30
N ASP A 21 -68.94 -26.42 -10.20
CA ASP A 21 -67.70 -26.88 -10.93
C ASP A 21 -67.20 -25.89 -11.95
N ILE A 22 -68.07 -25.15 -12.62
CA ILE A 22 -67.73 -24.07 -13.53
C ILE A 22 -67.12 -22.90 -12.75
N MET A 23 -67.70 -22.56 -11.59
CA MET A 23 -67.20 -21.49 -10.72
C MET A 23 -65.84 -21.84 -10.09
N LYS A 24 -65.62 -23.08 -9.68
CA LYS A 24 -64.30 -23.57 -9.22
C LYS A 24 -63.23 -23.53 -10.33
N LYS A 25 -63.58 -23.90 -11.56
CA LYS A 25 -62.68 -23.83 -12.70
C LYS A 25 -62.41 -22.37 -13.11
N LEU A 26 -63.39 -21.46 -13.02
CA LEU A 26 -63.20 -20.05 -13.26
C LEU A 26 -62.31 -19.38 -12.21
N ILE A 27 -62.51 -19.70 -10.93
CA ILE A 27 -61.68 -19.23 -9.82
C ILE A 27 -60.23 -19.78 -9.95
N LEU A 28 -60.09 -21.05 -10.29
CA LEU A 28 -58.75 -21.66 -10.51
C LEU A 28 -58.05 -21.04 -11.72
N THR A 29 -58.75 -20.70 -12.80
CA THR A 29 -58.20 -20.10 -14.02
C THR A 29 -57.87 -18.61 -13.80
N LEU A 30 -58.54 -17.92 -12.89
CA LEU A 30 -58.25 -16.54 -12.55
C LEU A 30 -57.10 -16.39 -11.54
N PHE A 31 -56.84 -17.45 -10.72
CA PHE A 31 -55.77 -17.41 -9.72
C PHE A 31 -54.38 -17.86 -10.31
N ILE A 32 -54.36 -18.64 -11.41
CA ILE A 32 -53.13 -19.10 -12.04
C ILE A 32 -52.28 -17.90 -12.61
N PRO A 33 -52.84 -16.90 -13.27
CA PRO A 33 -51.99 -15.79 -13.74
C PRO A 33 -51.54 -14.84 -12.62
N LEU A 34 -52.17 -14.79 -11.45
CA LEU A 34 -51.72 -13.99 -10.31
C LEU A 34 -50.44 -14.56 -9.63
N LEU A 35 -50.14 -15.86 -9.82
CA LEU A 35 -48.94 -16.49 -9.29
C LEU A 35 -47.69 -16.23 -10.14
N PHE A 36 -47.85 -15.69 -11.35
CA PHE A 36 -46.73 -15.34 -12.24
C PHE A 36 -46.34 -13.85 -12.23
N ILE A 37 -47.05 -13.01 -11.48
CA ILE A 37 -46.75 -11.56 -11.40
C ILE A 37 -45.87 -11.23 -10.19
N SER A 38 -45.50 -12.21 -9.34
CA SER A 38 -44.80 -11.98 -8.06
C SER A 38 -43.33 -12.41 -8.07
N CYS A 39 -42.67 -12.53 -9.21
CA CYS A 39 -41.21 -12.63 -9.24
C CYS A 39 -40.66 -11.45 -10.01
N GLY A 40 -40.65 -10.29 -9.39
CA GLY A 40 -39.75 -9.21 -9.78
C GLY A 40 -38.35 -9.60 -9.31
N ASP A 41 -37.33 -9.25 -10.06
CA ASP A 41 -35.91 -9.48 -9.76
C ASP A 41 -35.52 -8.95 -8.36
N ASP A 42 -36.27 -7.99 -7.81
CA ASP A 42 -36.11 -7.44 -6.46
C ASP A 42 -36.34 -8.44 -5.32
N PHE A 43 -37.10 -9.53 -5.53
CA PHE A 43 -37.37 -10.53 -4.49
C PHE A 43 -36.26 -11.59 -4.39
N THR A 44 -35.52 -11.81 -5.44
CA THR A 44 -34.40 -12.77 -5.48
C THR A 44 -33.05 -12.13 -5.16
N ASN A 45 -32.98 -10.82 -5.19
CA ASN A 45 -31.75 -10.02 -4.92
C ASN A 45 -31.75 -9.35 -3.52
N LEU A 46 -32.54 -9.84 -2.58
CA LEU A 46 -32.40 -9.42 -1.19
C LEU A 46 -31.10 -10.00 -0.62
N GLY A 47 -30.02 -9.23 -0.71
CA GLY A 47 -28.84 -9.47 0.11
C GLY A 47 -29.24 -9.53 1.61
N PRO A 48 -28.46 -10.21 2.46
CA PRO A 48 -28.75 -10.31 3.87
C PRO A 48 -28.95 -8.92 4.48
N LEU A 49 -30.13 -8.63 5.03
CA LEU A 49 -30.46 -7.34 5.66
C LEU A 49 -29.62 -7.05 6.91
N THR A 50 -28.94 -8.06 7.42
CA THR A 50 -28.11 -8.02 8.64
C THR A 50 -26.62 -7.97 8.34
N GLU A 51 -26.20 -8.20 7.11
CA GLU A 51 -24.81 -8.11 6.69
C GLU A 51 -24.59 -6.89 5.81
N ARG A 52 -23.52 -6.13 6.08
CA ARG A 52 -23.11 -5.02 5.23
C ARG A 52 -22.62 -5.61 3.90
N ASN A 53 -23.24 -5.22 2.81
CA ASN A 53 -22.81 -5.53 1.46
C ASN A 53 -22.72 -4.24 0.64
N VAL A 54 -22.10 -4.30 -0.53
CA VAL A 54 -21.84 -3.13 -1.37
C VAL A 54 -23.13 -2.35 -1.71
N ASN A 55 -24.29 -3.01 -1.78
CA ASN A 55 -25.55 -2.37 -2.15
C ASN A 55 -26.21 -1.59 -1.00
N ASN A 56 -25.98 -1.99 0.27
CA ASN A 56 -26.55 -1.35 1.45
C ASN A 56 -25.56 -0.54 2.28
N PHE A 57 -24.27 -0.58 1.92
CA PHE A 57 -23.18 0.25 2.40
C PHE A 57 -22.95 1.43 1.43
N TYR A 58 -22.10 2.38 1.72
CA TYR A 58 -21.81 3.57 0.92
C TYR A 58 -23.03 4.49 0.70
N LYS A 59 -23.81 4.78 1.75
CA LYS A 59 -25.01 5.63 1.66
C LYS A 59 -24.85 7.01 2.27
N ASN A 60 -23.98 7.15 3.25
CA ASN A 60 -23.85 8.37 4.04
C ASN A 60 -22.40 8.56 4.53
N GLU A 61 -22.11 9.71 5.10
CA GLU A 61 -20.81 10.10 5.62
C GLU A 61 -20.19 9.02 6.54
N THR A 62 -20.97 8.44 7.47
CA THR A 62 -20.48 7.41 8.39
C THR A 62 -19.99 6.16 7.67
N ASP A 63 -20.69 5.73 6.62
CA ASP A 63 -20.28 4.56 5.84
C ASP A 63 -18.93 4.82 5.14
N PHE A 64 -18.75 6.02 4.56
CA PHE A 64 -17.50 6.39 3.89
C PHE A 64 -16.34 6.60 4.87
N GLN A 65 -16.60 7.15 6.07
CA GLN A 65 -15.60 7.21 7.13
C GLN A 65 -15.13 5.82 7.56
N LEU A 66 -16.03 4.84 7.60
CA LEU A 66 -15.65 3.45 7.88
C LEU A 66 -14.90 2.80 6.71
N ALA A 67 -15.32 3.08 5.48
CA ALA A 67 -14.66 2.55 4.28
C ALA A 67 -13.20 3.04 4.17
N ILE A 68 -12.96 4.33 4.37
CA ILE A 68 -11.61 4.90 4.28
C ILE A 68 -10.71 4.42 5.44
N ARG A 69 -11.27 4.20 6.64
CA ARG A 69 -10.53 3.57 7.73
C ARG A 69 -10.14 2.14 7.37
N GLY A 70 -11.04 1.36 6.73
CA GLY A 70 -10.69 0.03 6.24
C GLY A 70 -9.62 0.02 5.15
N ALA A 71 -9.49 1.08 4.34
CA ALA A 71 -8.39 1.22 3.40
C ALA A 71 -7.07 1.56 4.10
N LEU A 72 -7.10 2.39 5.14
CA LEU A 72 -5.92 2.68 5.98
C LEU A 72 -5.46 1.45 6.76
N ASP A 73 -6.39 0.70 7.38
CA ASP A 73 -6.12 -0.58 8.03
C ASP A 73 -5.45 -1.59 7.07
N GLY A 74 -5.87 -1.58 5.79
CA GLY A 74 -5.21 -2.36 4.76
C GLY A 74 -3.75 -1.97 4.48
N LEU A 75 -3.33 -0.73 4.78
CA LEU A 75 -1.91 -0.33 4.72
C LEU A 75 -1.11 -0.89 5.90
N GLN A 76 -1.74 -1.07 7.07
CA GLN A 76 -1.09 -1.63 8.26
C GLN A 76 -0.92 -3.14 8.17
N SER A 77 -1.61 -3.81 7.24
CA SER A 77 -1.62 -5.28 7.17
C SER A 77 -0.20 -5.83 7.01
N ARG A 78 0.01 -7.07 7.53
CA ARG A 78 1.27 -7.80 7.39
C ARG A 78 1.75 -7.89 5.93
N GLU A 79 0.80 -8.05 5.01
CA GLU A 79 1.05 -8.24 3.59
C GLU A 79 1.45 -6.96 2.85
N THR A 80 1.27 -5.80 3.50
CA THR A 80 1.65 -4.49 2.98
C THR A 80 2.78 -3.88 3.83
N PHE A 81 2.59 -2.70 4.40
CA PHE A 81 3.62 -2.02 5.19
C PHE A 81 3.88 -2.67 6.55
N GLY A 82 2.96 -3.47 7.09
CA GLY A 82 3.18 -4.16 8.34
C GLY A 82 4.42 -5.06 8.35
N VAL A 83 4.73 -5.74 7.22
CA VAL A 83 5.93 -6.56 7.09
C VAL A 83 6.44 -6.61 5.64
N ASN A 84 5.60 -7.04 4.67
CA ASN A 84 6.11 -7.55 3.40
C ASN A 84 6.74 -6.48 2.50
N PHE A 85 6.15 -5.29 2.37
CA PHE A 85 6.76 -4.21 1.57
C PHE A 85 8.13 -3.83 2.11
N VAL A 86 8.25 -3.77 3.45
CA VAL A 86 9.51 -3.44 4.11
C VAL A 86 10.55 -4.52 3.81
N LEU A 87 10.20 -5.78 4.01
CA LEU A 87 11.11 -6.89 3.75
C LEU A 87 11.50 -7.00 2.28
N PHE A 88 10.54 -6.84 1.36
CA PHE A 88 10.80 -6.96 -0.08
C PHE A 88 11.81 -5.92 -0.57
N MET A 89 11.65 -4.68 -0.16
CA MET A 89 12.47 -3.58 -0.63
C MET A 89 13.86 -3.58 0.00
N GLU A 90 13.97 -3.98 1.29
CA GLU A 90 15.27 -4.04 1.98
C GLU A 90 16.07 -5.30 1.63
N MET A 91 15.41 -6.47 1.47
CA MET A 91 16.10 -7.69 1.05
C MET A 91 16.64 -7.64 -0.38
N ARG A 92 16.12 -6.76 -1.23
CA ARG A 92 16.62 -6.53 -2.59
C ARG A 92 17.78 -5.54 -2.66
N ALA A 93 18.16 -4.94 -1.53
CA ALA A 93 19.14 -3.86 -1.47
C ALA A 93 20.39 -4.28 -0.67
N ASP A 94 21.45 -3.52 -0.82
CA ASP A 94 22.76 -3.75 -0.23
C ASP A 94 22.90 -3.26 1.23
N ASN A 95 21.83 -2.85 1.88
CA ASN A 95 21.83 -2.40 3.28
C ASN A 95 21.49 -3.52 4.27
N GLY A 96 20.59 -4.41 3.88
CA GLY A 96 20.11 -5.54 4.69
C GLY A 96 20.42 -6.87 4.04
N ALA A 97 20.54 -7.92 4.83
CA ALA A 97 20.69 -9.29 4.35
C ALA A 97 19.86 -10.24 5.20
N ASN A 98 19.48 -11.41 4.65
CA ASN A 98 18.76 -12.42 5.43
C ASN A 98 19.61 -12.93 6.60
N GLY A 99 19.17 -12.63 7.83
CA GLY A 99 19.86 -13.02 9.07
C GLY A 99 19.47 -14.37 9.64
N GLY A 100 18.50 -15.04 9.13
CA GLY A 100 17.75 -16.04 9.89
C GLY A 100 17.70 -17.46 9.37
N GLY A 101 18.67 -18.12 8.87
CA GLY A 101 18.67 -19.58 8.68
C GLY A 101 17.64 -20.12 7.63
N ALA A 102 17.76 -21.38 7.26
CA ALA A 102 17.13 -21.97 6.06
C ALA A 102 15.71 -22.56 6.24
N THR A 103 14.88 -22.08 7.16
CA THR A 103 13.53 -22.66 7.41
C THR A 103 12.42 -21.62 7.60
N GLY A 104 11.25 -21.91 7.08
CA GLY A 104 10.05 -21.05 7.22
C GLY A 104 10.21 -19.74 6.45
N LEU A 105 9.82 -18.61 7.04
CA LEU A 105 9.92 -17.27 6.45
C LEU A 105 11.37 -16.95 5.99
N ALA A 106 12.37 -17.41 6.72
CA ALA A 106 13.77 -17.21 6.38
C ALA A 106 14.16 -17.81 5.02
N ALA A 107 13.53 -18.89 4.58
CA ALA A 107 13.80 -19.47 3.26
C ALA A 107 13.23 -18.60 2.12
N SER A 108 12.06 -18.00 2.31
CA SER A 108 11.48 -17.05 1.35
C SER A 108 12.33 -15.77 1.28
N LEU A 109 12.77 -15.27 2.42
CA LEU A 109 13.65 -14.09 2.48
C LEU A 109 15.01 -14.34 1.82
N GLU A 110 15.57 -15.55 1.97
CA GLU A 110 16.80 -15.96 1.27
C GLU A 110 16.61 -15.92 -0.26
N GLN A 111 15.44 -16.33 -0.75
CA GLN A 111 15.15 -16.25 -2.18
C GLN A 111 15.07 -14.80 -2.67
N LEU A 112 14.50 -13.89 -1.87
CA LEU A 112 14.44 -12.48 -2.20
C LEU A 112 15.83 -11.84 -2.22
N ASP A 113 16.63 -12.12 -1.21
CA ASP A 113 17.99 -11.61 -1.04
C ASP A 113 18.95 -12.11 -2.14
N THR A 114 18.78 -13.36 -2.56
CA THR A 114 19.64 -14.01 -3.58
C THR A 114 19.09 -13.96 -5.01
N PHE A 115 17.99 -13.25 -5.27
CA PHE A 115 17.34 -13.15 -6.58
C PHE A 115 16.93 -14.52 -7.17
N THR A 116 16.44 -15.41 -6.31
CA THR A 116 15.95 -16.76 -6.69
C THR A 116 14.49 -16.99 -6.36
N ASP A 117 13.76 -15.92 -6.16
CA ASP A 117 12.33 -15.91 -5.85
C ASP A 117 11.49 -16.51 -6.97
N LEU A 118 10.42 -17.19 -6.57
CA LEU A 118 9.56 -17.97 -7.45
C LEU A 118 8.16 -17.37 -7.59
N PRO A 119 7.50 -17.53 -8.76
CA PRO A 119 6.12 -17.12 -8.95
C PRO A 119 5.12 -17.77 -7.99
N SER A 120 5.50 -18.86 -7.35
CA SER A 120 4.72 -19.57 -6.34
C SER A 120 5.00 -19.11 -4.89
N GLY A 121 5.81 -18.06 -4.70
CA GLY A 121 6.11 -17.49 -3.37
C GLY A 121 4.84 -17.07 -2.63
N GLU A 122 4.67 -17.57 -1.40
CA GLU A 122 3.47 -17.30 -0.61
C GLU A 122 3.37 -15.83 -0.24
N GLU A 123 4.47 -15.22 0.24
CA GLU A 123 4.52 -13.81 0.64
C GLU A 123 4.26 -12.87 -0.56
N ILE A 124 4.81 -13.21 -1.74
CA ILE A 124 4.61 -12.45 -2.97
C ILE A 124 3.14 -12.47 -3.37
N SER A 125 2.52 -13.67 -3.35
CA SER A 125 1.10 -13.84 -3.69
C SER A 125 0.19 -13.16 -2.67
N ALA A 126 0.49 -13.27 -1.39
CA ALA A 126 -0.27 -12.65 -0.32
C ALA A 126 -0.26 -11.12 -0.43
N THR A 127 0.91 -10.52 -0.67
CA THR A 127 1.07 -9.09 -0.89
C THR A 127 0.28 -8.61 -2.10
N TYR A 128 0.44 -9.29 -3.24
CA TYR A 128 -0.27 -8.95 -4.47
C TYR A 128 -1.79 -8.90 -4.25
N ASN A 129 -2.35 -9.93 -3.61
CA ASN A 129 -3.78 -10.02 -3.33
C ASN A 129 -4.25 -8.97 -2.32
N ALA A 130 -3.48 -8.72 -1.26
CA ALA A 130 -3.82 -7.73 -0.24
C ALA A 130 -3.87 -6.33 -0.83
N VAL A 131 -2.90 -5.96 -1.66
CA VAL A 131 -2.88 -4.67 -2.34
C VAL A 131 -4.11 -4.47 -3.22
N TYR A 132 -4.46 -5.45 -4.06
CA TYR A 132 -5.65 -5.33 -4.92
C TYR A 132 -6.95 -5.29 -4.12
N LYS A 133 -7.02 -5.93 -2.95
CA LYS A 133 -8.17 -5.81 -2.04
C LYS A 133 -8.35 -4.37 -1.53
N VAL A 134 -7.25 -3.69 -1.16
CA VAL A 134 -7.32 -2.29 -0.73
C VAL A 134 -7.67 -1.37 -1.90
N ILE A 135 -7.06 -1.58 -3.07
CA ILE A 135 -7.37 -0.85 -4.31
C ILE A 135 -8.86 -0.98 -4.66
N ALA A 136 -9.44 -2.17 -4.58
CA ALA A 136 -10.87 -2.37 -4.81
C ALA A 136 -11.72 -1.57 -3.80
N GLY A 137 -11.30 -1.51 -2.53
CA GLY A 137 -11.94 -0.68 -1.50
C GLY A 137 -11.91 0.82 -1.85
N THR A 138 -10.74 1.33 -2.28
CA THR A 138 -10.62 2.74 -2.71
C THR A 138 -11.41 3.05 -3.97
N ASN A 139 -11.47 2.12 -4.94
CA ASN A 139 -12.30 2.26 -6.14
C ASN A 139 -13.78 2.36 -5.79
N ASN A 140 -14.28 1.55 -4.84
CA ASN A 140 -15.67 1.65 -4.37
C ASN A 140 -15.96 3.01 -3.72
N ILE A 141 -15.01 3.56 -2.95
CA ILE A 141 -15.15 4.90 -2.37
C ILE A 141 -15.26 5.93 -3.50
N ILE A 142 -14.29 5.96 -4.41
CA ILE A 142 -14.22 6.95 -5.49
C ILE A 142 -15.47 6.90 -6.37
N ALA A 143 -15.94 5.70 -6.73
CA ALA A 143 -17.08 5.51 -7.63
C ALA A 143 -18.42 5.95 -7.02
N ARG A 144 -18.56 5.90 -5.68
CA ARG A 144 -19.88 6.04 -5.02
C ARG A 144 -20.03 7.30 -4.19
N ILE A 145 -18.93 7.99 -3.87
CA ILE A 145 -18.93 9.05 -2.87
C ILE A 145 -19.74 10.29 -3.32
N ASP A 146 -19.78 10.58 -4.61
CA ASP A 146 -20.47 11.75 -5.15
C ASP A 146 -22.00 11.59 -5.12
N ASP A 147 -22.51 10.36 -5.09
CA ASP A 147 -23.93 10.03 -5.04
C ASP A 147 -24.47 9.87 -3.61
N ALA A 148 -23.59 9.96 -2.60
CA ALA A 148 -23.94 9.74 -1.21
C ALA A 148 -24.30 11.04 -0.49
N SER A 149 -25.05 10.91 0.63
CA SER A 149 -25.39 12.05 1.46
C SER A 149 -24.29 12.37 2.46
N PHE A 150 -23.79 13.60 2.42
CA PHE A 150 -22.84 14.13 3.37
C PHE A 150 -23.40 15.38 4.05
N ASP A 151 -23.20 15.50 5.35
CA ASP A 151 -23.53 16.69 6.11
C ASP A 151 -22.49 17.81 5.88
N ASN A 152 -21.25 17.41 5.54
CA ASN A 152 -20.13 18.30 5.27
C ASN A 152 -19.38 17.89 3.99
N GLU A 153 -19.47 18.74 2.95
CA GLU A 153 -18.79 18.51 1.67
C GLU A 153 -17.25 18.46 1.81
N THR A 154 -16.68 19.21 2.76
CA THR A 154 -15.23 19.15 3.02
C THR A 154 -14.80 17.75 3.50
N VAL A 155 -15.63 17.08 4.30
CA VAL A 155 -15.36 15.69 4.72
C VAL A 155 -15.48 14.74 3.54
N ARG A 156 -16.45 14.93 2.67
CA ARG A 156 -16.60 14.17 1.42
C ARG A 156 -15.33 14.29 0.56
N ASP A 157 -14.91 15.53 0.30
CA ASP A 157 -13.76 15.83 -0.54
C ASP A 157 -12.48 15.26 0.07
N GLN A 158 -12.29 15.39 1.39
CA GLN A 158 -11.16 14.78 2.10
C GLN A 158 -11.13 13.26 1.93
N ILE A 159 -12.26 12.56 2.16
CA ILE A 159 -12.30 11.08 2.03
C ILE A 159 -12.01 10.66 0.58
N LYS A 160 -12.51 11.40 -0.41
CA LYS A 160 -12.22 11.15 -1.82
C LYS A 160 -10.74 11.34 -2.15
N GLY A 161 -10.14 12.41 -1.64
CA GLY A 161 -8.71 12.70 -1.78
C GLY A 161 -7.84 11.63 -1.10
N GLU A 162 -8.22 11.19 0.10
CA GLU A 162 -7.53 10.09 0.79
C GLU A 162 -7.61 8.78 0.00
N ALA A 163 -8.75 8.46 -0.62
CA ALA A 163 -8.90 7.27 -1.46
C ALA A 163 -8.01 7.33 -2.72
N TYR A 164 -7.90 8.47 -3.38
CA TYR A 164 -6.97 8.68 -4.49
C TYR A 164 -5.51 8.52 -4.04
N PHE A 165 -5.14 9.10 -2.91
CA PHE A 165 -3.79 9.00 -2.37
C PHE A 165 -3.40 7.54 -2.04
N ILE A 166 -4.26 6.81 -1.31
CA ILE A 166 -4.01 5.41 -0.94
C ILE A 166 -3.88 4.53 -2.19
N ARG A 167 -4.77 4.70 -3.17
CA ARG A 167 -4.68 3.97 -4.44
C ARG A 167 -3.37 4.24 -5.16
N SER A 168 -2.97 5.49 -5.22
CA SER A 168 -1.72 5.90 -5.85
C SER A 168 -0.49 5.35 -5.14
N LEU A 169 -0.46 5.39 -3.80
CA LEU A 169 0.63 4.84 -3.01
C LEU A 169 0.81 3.33 -3.27
N LEU A 170 -0.29 2.60 -3.28
CA LEU A 170 -0.26 1.16 -3.54
C LEU A 170 0.17 0.84 -4.97
N TYR A 171 -0.35 1.53 -5.97
CA TYR A 171 0.10 1.34 -7.36
C TYR A 171 1.54 1.75 -7.58
N TYR A 172 2.04 2.76 -6.87
CA TYR A 172 3.46 3.10 -6.89
C TYR A 172 4.32 1.90 -6.46
N HIS A 173 4.01 1.28 -5.32
CA HIS A 173 4.74 0.11 -4.84
C HIS A 173 4.57 -1.10 -5.77
N MET A 174 3.38 -1.33 -6.33
CA MET A 174 3.15 -2.38 -7.32
C MET A 174 4.01 -2.18 -8.57
N ALA A 175 4.12 -0.97 -9.10
CA ALA A 175 4.97 -0.67 -10.24
C ALA A 175 6.47 -0.82 -9.93
N VAL A 176 6.90 -0.43 -8.73
CA VAL A 176 8.29 -0.60 -8.28
C VAL A 176 8.64 -2.08 -8.12
N ILE A 177 7.77 -2.88 -7.49
CA ILE A 177 8.03 -4.28 -7.14
C ILE A 177 7.82 -5.18 -8.36
N PHE A 178 6.67 -5.09 -9.02
CA PHE A 178 6.24 -6.02 -10.07
C PHE A 178 6.34 -5.47 -11.50
N GLY A 179 6.53 -4.16 -11.67
CA GLY A 179 6.56 -3.52 -12.98
C GLY A 179 5.18 -3.46 -13.62
N ASN A 180 4.97 -4.28 -14.64
CA ASN A 180 3.69 -4.33 -15.36
C ASN A 180 2.67 -5.11 -14.54
N VAL A 181 1.55 -4.47 -14.19
CA VAL A 181 0.46 -5.08 -13.40
C VAL A 181 -0.90 -4.60 -13.92
N PRO A 182 -2.00 -5.28 -13.58
CA PRO A 182 -3.34 -4.80 -13.90
C PRO A 182 -3.65 -3.43 -13.31
N LEU A 183 -4.17 -2.52 -14.12
CA LEU A 183 -4.61 -1.20 -13.69
C LEU A 183 -6.14 -1.18 -13.54
N GLN A 184 -6.62 -1.42 -12.32
CA GLN A 184 -8.03 -1.45 -11.98
C GLN A 184 -8.42 -0.11 -11.34
N LEU A 185 -9.23 0.70 -12.01
CA LEU A 185 -9.63 2.04 -11.58
C LEU A 185 -11.11 2.13 -11.23
N GLU A 186 -11.89 1.14 -11.61
CA GLU A 186 -13.34 1.11 -11.46
C GLU A 186 -13.78 0.11 -10.39
N GLU A 187 -14.99 0.29 -9.89
CA GLU A 187 -15.64 -0.67 -9.02
C GLU A 187 -15.89 -1.99 -9.77
N VAL A 188 -15.51 -3.10 -9.17
CA VAL A 188 -15.77 -4.44 -9.71
C VAL A 188 -17.21 -4.84 -9.38
N THR A 189 -18.07 -4.87 -10.38
CA THR A 189 -19.50 -5.22 -10.24
C THR A 189 -19.86 -6.60 -10.79
N SER A 190 -18.93 -7.25 -11.49
CA SER A 190 -19.10 -8.58 -12.07
C SER A 190 -17.83 -9.42 -11.90
N PRO A 191 -17.91 -10.74 -11.76
CA PRO A 191 -16.75 -11.61 -11.80
C PRO A 191 -16.08 -11.67 -13.20
N ASP A 192 -16.77 -11.22 -14.25
CA ASP A 192 -16.29 -11.24 -15.65
C ASP A 192 -15.57 -9.92 -16.04
N VAL A 193 -14.92 -9.27 -15.06
CA VAL A 193 -14.12 -8.05 -15.33
C VAL A 193 -12.85 -8.42 -16.11
N GLU A 194 -12.62 -7.73 -17.22
CA GLU A 194 -11.35 -7.83 -17.95
C GLU A 194 -10.20 -7.33 -17.06
N VAL A 195 -9.14 -8.12 -17.00
CA VAL A 195 -7.93 -7.80 -16.24
C VAL A 195 -6.84 -7.46 -17.24
N ASN A 196 -6.58 -6.17 -17.44
CA ASN A 196 -5.57 -5.71 -18.40
C ASN A 196 -4.27 -5.35 -17.68
N GLN A 197 -3.22 -6.13 -17.91
CA GLN A 197 -1.86 -5.80 -17.47
C GLN A 197 -1.32 -4.65 -18.32
N VAL A 198 -0.95 -3.56 -17.68
CA VAL A 198 -0.39 -2.37 -18.35
C VAL A 198 1.07 -2.15 -17.96
N SER A 199 1.77 -1.30 -18.68
CA SER A 199 3.16 -0.95 -18.37
C SER A 199 3.28 -0.14 -17.07
N ALA A 200 4.43 -0.23 -16.39
CA ALA A 200 4.74 0.62 -15.25
C ALA A 200 4.62 2.12 -15.58
N THR A 201 4.99 2.53 -16.79
CA THR A 201 4.83 3.91 -17.28
C THR A 201 3.36 4.34 -17.27
N GLU A 202 2.44 3.51 -17.80
CA GLU A 202 1.01 3.81 -17.79
C GLU A 202 0.45 3.86 -16.36
N ILE A 203 0.98 3.03 -15.45
CA ILE A 203 0.62 3.11 -14.02
C ILE A 203 1.08 4.45 -13.44
N TYR A 204 2.34 4.84 -13.64
CA TYR A 204 2.85 6.12 -13.14
C TYR A 204 2.09 7.32 -13.71
N ASP A 205 1.74 7.29 -15.00
CA ASP A 205 0.94 8.34 -15.64
C ASP A 205 -0.46 8.45 -15.00
N GLN A 206 -1.11 7.32 -14.73
CA GLN A 206 -2.42 7.32 -14.09
C GLN A 206 -2.38 7.79 -12.63
N ILE A 207 -1.42 7.29 -11.84
CA ILE A 207 -1.34 7.71 -10.44
C ILE A 207 -0.88 9.17 -10.30
N ALA A 208 -0.19 9.73 -11.27
CA ALA A 208 0.07 11.17 -11.31
C ALA A 208 -1.23 11.99 -11.47
N ILE A 209 -2.20 11.49 -12.25
CA ILE A 209 -3.54 12.09 -12.35
C ILE A 209 -4.28 11.97 -11.01
N ASP A 210 -4.28 10.79 -10.41
CA ASP A 210 -4.93 10.54 -9.12
C ASP A 210 -4.35 11.44 -8.01
N LEU A 211 -3.02 11.60 -7.98
CA LEU A 211 -2.34 12.44 -6.99
C LEU A 211 -2.62 13.93 -7.19
N ALA A 212 -2.76 14.40 -8.42
CA ALA A 212 -3.21 15.76 -8.69
C ALA A 212 -4.64 15.99 -8.17
N MET A 213 -5.55 15.03 -8.37
CA MET A 213 -6.89 15.07 -7.80
C MET A 213 -6.86 15.02 -6.27
N ALA A 214 -5.99 14.21 -5.68
CA ALA A 214 -5.81 14.14 -4.24
C ALA A 214 -5.31 15.47 -3.67
N GLU A 215 -4.30 16.09 -4.30
CA GLU A 215 -3.76 17.39 -3.86
C GLU A 215 -4.84 18.50 -3.83
N ASP A 216 -5.74 18.51 -4.83
CA ASP A 216 -6.84 19.48 -4.89
C ASP A 216 -7.91 19.26 -3.81
N LEU A 217 -8.15 18.00 -3.40
CA LEU A 217 -9.21 17.63 -2.48
C LEU A 217 -8.77 17.57 -1.01
N LEU A 218 -7.49 17.33 -0.77
CA LEU A 218 -6.95 17.13 0.58
C LEU A 218 -6.69 18.45 1.32
N PRO A 219 -6.87 18.46 2.66
CA PRO A 219 -6.57 19.61 3.49
C PRO A 219 -5.07 19.83 3.64
N GLU A 220 -4.69 20.99 4.20
CA GLU A 220 -3.30 21.31 4.55
C GLU A 220 -2.81 20.57 5.80
N THR A 221 -3.72 20.17 6.67
CA THR A 221 -3.42 19.49 7.95
C THR A 221 -4.35 18.30 8.15
N GLY A 222 -3.86 17.26 8.75
CA GLY A 222 -4.60 16.02 9.01
C GLY A 222 -3.71 14.80 8.77
N ARG A 223 -4.30 13.61 8.79
CA ARG A 223 -3.56 12.35 8.62
C ARG A 223 -2.99 12.14 7.21
N ILE A 224 -3.73 12.55 6.18
CA ILE A 224 -3.25 12.64 4.79
C ILE A 224 -3.53 14.06 4.32
N THR A 225 -2.49 14.75 3.85
CA THR A 225 -2.52 16.15 3.48
C THR A 225 -2.25 16.32 1.98
N LYS A 226 -2.59 17.49 1.44
CA LYS A 226 -2.19 17.84 0.08
C LYS A 226 -0.67 17.78 -0.12
N TRP A 227 0.09 18.00 0.95
CA TRP A 227 1.55 17.92 0.91
C TRP A 227 2.07 16.49 0.77
N ALA A 228 1.35 15.52 1.35
CA ALA A 228 1.62 14.09 1.12
C ALA A 228 1.37 13.73 -0.35
N ALA A 229 0.27 14.20 -0.93
CA ALA A 229 -0.03 13.99 -2.35
C ALA A 229 1.03 14.63 -3.26
N ALA A 230 1.43 15.89 -3.00
CA ALA A 230 2.47 16.57 -3.76
C ALA A 230 3.84 15.89 -3.64
N SER A 231 4.22 15.42 -2.44
CA SER A 231 5.48 14.69 -2.21
C SER A 231 5.52 13.37 -2.98
N LEU A 232 4.44 12.59 -2.91
CA LEU A 232 4.33 11.33 -3.65
C LEU A 232 4.28 11.58 -5.17
N LEU A 233 3.62 12.65 -5.64
CA LEU A 233 3.59 13.03 -7.04
C LEU A 233 4.99 13.33 -7.58
N GLY A 234 5.82 14.02 -6.80
CA GLY A 234 7.23 14.24 -7.14
C GLY A 234 8.02 12.95 -7.28
N ARG A 235 7.88 12.03 -6.31
CA ARG A 235 8.49 10.69 -6.33
C ARG A 235 8.04 9.88 -7.57
N VAL A 236 6.75 9.92 -7.91
CA VAL A 236 6.18 9.24 -9.08
C VAL A 236 6.78 9.77 -10.38
N HIS A 237 6.87 11.08 -10.53
CA HIS A 237 7.48 11.68 -11.70
C HIS A 237 8.95 11.28 -11.87
N LEU A 238 9.75 11.29 -10.80
CA LEU A 238 11.14 10.80 -10.84
C LEU A 238 11.20 9.32 -11.25
N SER A 239 10.35 8.47 -10.67
CA SER A 239 10.30 7.04 -11.01
C SER A 239 9.88 6.78 -12.47
N ASN A 240 9.13 7.71 -13.08
CA ASN A 240 8.75 7.67 -14.49
C ASN A 240 9.78 8.36 -15.41
N GLY A 241 10.93 8.81 -14.87
CA GLY A 241 11.97 9.53 -15.63
C GLY A 241 11.59 10.98 -16.03
N ASN A 242 10.55 11.54 -15.44
CA ASN A 242 10.03 12.88 -15.73
C ASN A 242 10.55 13.92 -14.74
N ASN A 243 11.88 14.07 -14.62
CA ASN A 243 12.51 14.97 -13.65
C ASN A 243 11.94 16.40 -13.67
N SER A 244 11.74 16.96 -14.86
CA SER A 244 11.17 18.31 -14.98
C SER A 244 9.76 18.45 -14.41
N ALA A 245 8.93 17.40 -14.48
CA ALA A 245 7.60 17.40 -13.91
C ALA A 245 7.61 17.25 -12.37
N ALA A 246 8.65 16.63 -11.81
CA ALA A 246 8.81 16.48 -10.38
C ALA A 246 9.11 17.80 -9.64
N VAL A 247 9.73 18.79 -10.31
CA VAL A 247 10.13 20.04 -9.67
C VAL A 247 8.96 20.79 -9.03
N ALA A 248 7.87 20.97 -9.77
CA ALA A 248 6.78 21.83 -9.31
C ALA A 248 6.06 21.28 -8.06
N PRO A 249 5.64 19.99 -7.97
CA PRO A 249 5.03 19.46 -6.77
C PRO A 249 5.98 19.47 -5.55
N LEU A 250 7.26 19.11 -5.72
CA LEU A 250 8.23 19.11 -4.64
C LEU A 250 8.53 20.54 -4.15
N GLN A 251 8.67 21.50 -5.07
CA GLN A 251 8.89 22.91 -4.71
C GLN A 251 7.71 23.49 -3.92
N ARG A 252 6.45 23.10 -4.23
CA ARG A 252 5.28 23.52 -3.43
C ARG A 252 5.35 23.05 -1.99
N VAL A 253 5.87 21.85 -1.74
CA VAL A 253 6.06 21.35 -0.36
C VAL A 253 7.11 22.18 0.36
N VAL A 254 8.24 22.48 -0.28
CA VAL A 254 9.30 23.34 0.28
C VAL A 254 8.75 24.75 0.55
N ASP A 255 8.09 25.36 -0.42
CA ASP A 255 7.55 26.72 -0.32
C ASP A 255 6.42 26.84 0.72
N SER A 256 5.79 25.73 1.12
CA SER A 256 4.75 25.71 2.14
C SER A 256 5.25 26.13 3.52
N MET A 257 6.54 25.92 3.80
CA MET A 257 7.16 26.10 5.12
C MET A 257 6.41 25.38 6.25
N GLN A 258 5.75 24.26 5.93
CA GLN A 258 5.04 23.43 6.90
C GLN A 258 5.95 22.35 7.51
N PHE A 259 7.09 22.09 6.86
CA PHE A 259 8.00 21.01 7.23
C PHE A 259 9.42 21.54 7.35
N GLU A 260 10.19 20.96 8.26
CA GLU A 260 11.59 21.28 8.50
C GLU A 260 12.33 19.96 8.83
N LEU A 261 13.65 19.92 8.62
CA LEU A 261 14.45 18.81 9.11
C LEU A 261 14.48 18.84 10.66
N VAL A 262 14.23 17.71 11.28
CA VAL A 262 14.40 17.57 12.74
C VAL A 262 15.89 17.76 13.06
N PRO A 263 16.27 18.72 13.90
CA PRO A 263 17.67 19.09 14.11
C PRO A 263 18.58 17.96 14.59
N ASP A 264 18.07 17.06 15.40
CA ASP A 264 18.77 15.87 15.87
C ASP A 264 18.11 14.64 15.22
N TYR A 265 18.84 13.98 14.33
CA TYR A 265 18.34 12.83 13.58
C TYR A 265 17.79 11.69 14.47
N ALA A 266 18.34 11.51 15.66
CA ALA A 266 17.85 10.50 16.58
C ALA A 266 16.42 10.79 17.08
N ASN A 267 15.99 12.05 17.05
CA ASN A 267 14.64 12.45 17.45
C ASN A 267 13.59 12.29 16.33
N LEU A 268 13.96 11.74 15.17
CA LEU A 268 13.00 11.31 14.17
C LEU A 268 12.25 10.03 14.58
N TRP A 269 12.88 9.20 15.42
CA TRP A 269 12.48 7.81 15.63
C TRP A 269 11.84 7.58 17.01
N GLY A 270 11.01 6.53 17.07
CA GLY A 270 10.33 6.09 18.29
C GLY A 270 8.98 6.76 18.51
N ALA A 271 8.06 6.05 19.16
CA ALA A 271 6.66 6.43 19.36
C ALA A 271 6.46 7.82 20.01
N ALA A 272 7.41 8.30 20.80
CA ALA A 272 7.34 9.64 21.43
C ALA A 272 7.57 10.79 20.43
N ASN A 273 8.10 10.49 19.25
CA ASN A 273 8.50 11.47 18.22
C ASN A 273 7.64 11.39 16.95
N GLU A 274 6.57 10.64 16.97
CA GLU A 274 5.65 10.51 15.83
C GLU A 274 4.96 11.83 15.50
N GLY A 275 4.62 12.02 14.23
CA GLY A 275 4.02 13.25 13.74
C GLY A 275 4.90 14.48 13.96
N ASN A 276 6.23 14.33 13.98
CA ASN A 276 7.18 15.44 14.12
C ASN A 276 7.17 16.34 12.88
N ILE A 277 7.88 17.46 12.96
CA ILE A 277 7.88 18.50 11.90
C ILE A 277 8.44 18.01 10.55
N GLU A 278 9.20 16.92 10.52
CA GLU A 278 9.73 16.35 9.30
C GLU A 278 8.77 15.32 8.69
N SER A 279 7.84 14.77 9.45
CA SER A 279 6.88 13.77 8.99
C SER A 279 5.81 14.37 8.08
N ILE A 280 5.67 13.83 6.86
CA ILE A 280 4.66 14.25 5.88
C ILE A 280 3.51 13.24 5.82
N PHE A 281 3.83 11.95 5.90
CA PHE A 281 2.84 10.88 5.98
C PHE A 281 3.40 9.68 6.72
N GLU A 282 2.66 9.23 7.71
CA GLU A 282 2.94 8.03 8.49
C GLU A 282 1.79 7.03 8.37
N ILE A 283 2.13 5.74 8.39
CA ILE A 283 1.18 4.67 8.63
C ILE A 283 1.21 4.40 10.11
N GLU A 284 0.08 4.68 10.77
CA GLU A 284 -0.04 4.65 12.23
C GLU A 284 -0.19 3.23 12.75
N TYR A 285 0.42 2.92 13.90
CA TYR A 285 0.31 1.65 14.61
C TYR A 285 0.00 1.90 16.09
N ILE A 286 -0.72 0.98 16.70
CA ILE A 286 -1.16 1.11 18.09
C ILE A 286 -0.87 -0.18 18.85
N THR A 287 -0.07 -0.10 19.93
CA THR A 287 0.16 -1.21 20.86
C THR A 287 -1.08 -1.47 21.72
N GLY A 288 -1.14 -2.61 22.38
CA GLY A 288 -2.19 -2.98 23.32
C GLY A 288 -2.87 -4.30 22.99
N ASN A 289 -2.30 -5.09 22.10
CA ASN A 289 -2.83 -6.38 21.66
C ASN A 289 -4.25 -6.27 21.08
N VAL A 290 -4.48 -5.19 20.35
CA VAL A 290 -5.75 -4.90 19.65
C VAL A 290 -5.71 -5.29 18.17
N GLY A 291 -4.59 -5.80 17.69
CA GLY A 291 -4.39 -6.23 16.30
C GLY A 291 -3.87 -5.13 15.37
N GLU A 292 -3.47 -3.98 15.91
CA GLU A 292 -2.98 -2.82 15.15
C GLU A 292 -1.51 -2.47 15.51
N GLY A 293 -0.75 -3.42 16.07
CA GLY A 293 0.64 -3.22 16.44
C GLY A 293 1.60 -3.43 15.27
N SER A 294 2.74 -2.71 15.28
CA SER A 294 3.81 -2.89 14.30
C SER A 294 4.71 -4.08 14.62
N SER A 295 5.30 -4.67 13.59
CA SER A 295 6.30 -5.74 13.72
C SER A 295 7.75 -5.25 13.55
N TYR A 296 7.99 -3.95 13.44
CA TYR A 296 9.32 -3.44 13.08
C TYR A 296 10.38 -3.74 14.11
N THR A 297 10.06 -3.59 15.41
CA THR A 297 10.99 -3.99 16.46
C THR A 297 11.43 -5.45 16.32
N ASP A 298 10.49 -6.36 16.06
CA ASP A 298 10.80 -7.78 15.89
C ASP A 298 11.62 -8.05 14.61
N ASN A 299 11.36 -7.31 13.55
CA ASN A 299 12.04 -7.49 12.27
C ASN A 299 13.48 -7.00 12.26
N TYR A 300 13.81 -6.02 13.11
CA TYR A 300 15.10 -5.32 13.07
C TYR A 300 15.97 -5.52 14.30
N THR A 301 15.45 -6.11 15.40
CA THR A 301 16.22 -6.29 16.63
C THR A 301 16.62 -7.74 16.87
N PRO A 302 17.69 -7.98 17.66
CA PRO A 302 18.10 -9.33 18.02
C PRO A 302 17.03 -10.10 18.79
N LEU A 303 17.09 -11.44 18.70
CA LEU A 303 16.19 -12.35 19.42
C LEU A 303 16.19 -12.07 20.92
N GLY A 304 15.00 -11.88 21.50
CA GLY A 304 14.81 -11.61 22.92
C GLY A 304 15.04 -10.16 23.31
N PHE A 305 15.18 -9.24 22.37
CA PHE A 305 15.23 -7.82 22.63
C PHE A 305 13.97 -7.36 23.41
N GLY A 306 14.15 -6.55 24.43
CA GLY A 306 13.04 -6.05 25.25
C GLY A 306 12.33 -7.11 26.11
N GLY A 307 12.80 -8.37 26.13
CA GLY A 307 12.20 -9.46 26.93
C GLY A 307 10.93 -10.06 26.34
N VAL A 308 10.50 -9.65 25.17
CA VAL A 308 9.40 -10.24 24.40
C VAL A 308 9.99 -11.27 23.43
N GLY A 309 9.30 -12.36 23.21
CA GLY A 309 9.80 -13.48 22.41
C GLY A 309 9.99 -13.22 20.91
N GLY A 310 9.73 -11.98 20.44
CA GLY A 310 10.03 -11.51 19.11
C GLY A 310 11.50 -11.17 18.93
N GLY A 311 11.86 -10.82 17.75
CA GLY A 311 13.24 -10.56 17.36
C GLY A 311 13.91 -11.83 16.84
N GLY A 312 14.55 -11.73 15.82
CA GLY A 312 15.26 -12.78 15.09
C GLY A 312 15.97 -12.10 13.96
N ALA A 313 15.77 -10.76 13.92
CA ALA A 313 16.29 -9.87 12.91
C ALA A 313 16.36 -10.62 11.57
N PRO A 314 15.23 -10.85 10.87
CA PRO A 314 15.32 -11.43 9.53
C PRO A 314 16.18 -10.54 8.63
N GLN A 315 16.41 -9.31 9.04
CA GLN A 315 17.31 -8.38 8.37
C GLN A 315 18.56 -8.13 9.22
N ASN A 316 19.70 -8.64 8.76
CA ASN A 316 20.99 -8.26 9.29
C ASN A 316 21.51 -7.00 8.59
N VAL A 317 22.16 -6.14 9.36
CA VAL A 317 22.91 -5.00 8.83
C VAL A 317 24.15 -5.50 8.09
N THR A 318 24.38 -5.06 6.85
CA THR A 318 25.54 -5.45 6.06
C THR A 318 26.77 -4.59 6.37
N ASP A 319 27.96 -5.14 6.13
CA ASP A 319 29.20 -4.34 6.20
C ASP A 319 29.20 -3.17 5.19
N ASP A 320 28.48 -3.31 4.09
CA ASP A 320 28.39 -2.30 3.04
C ASP A 320 27.71 -1.02 3.52
N ILE A 321 26.60 -1.12 4.29
CA ILE A 321 25.95 0.08 4.85
C ILE A 321 26.77 0.63 6.01
N ILE A 322 27.39 -0.19 6.85
CA ILE A 322 28.27 0.28 7.92
C ILE A 322 29.42 1.10 7.33
N GLY A 323 30.03 0.62 6.24
CA GLY A 323 31.11 1.31 5.53
C GLY A 323 30.67 2.53 4.70
N ALA A 324 29.37 2.73 4.50
CA ALA A 324 28.86 3.86 3.70
C ALA A 324 28.82 5.17 4.48
N TYR A 325 28.77 5.14 5.80
CA TYR A 325 28.75 6.35 6.63
C TYR A 325 30.14 6.99 6.72
N GLU A 326 30.18 8.29 6.58
CA GLU A 326 31.39 9.08 6.77
C GLU A 326 31.77 9.16 8.26
N ALA A 327 33.04 9.39 8.53
CA ALA A 327 33.52 9.56 9.92
C ALA A 327 32.87 10.82 10.53
N GLY A 328 32.14 10.67 11.61
CA GLY A 328 31.44 11.75 12.32
C GLY A 328 30.00 11.93 11.88
N ASP A 329 29.48 11.11 10.99
CA ASP A 329 28.06 11.14 10.62
C ASP A 329 27.17 10.76 11.80
N GLU A 330 26.43 11.72 12.36
CA GLU A 330 25.59 11.52 13.55
C GLU A 330 24.40 10.58 13.30
N ARG A 331 24.05 10.31 12.04
CA ARG A 331 22.98 9.37 11.68
C ARG A 331 23.36 7.92 11.96
N PHE A 332 24.64 7.58 11.97
CA PHE A 332 25.11 6.22 12.17
C PHE A 332 24.60 5.61 13.48
N ASP A 333 24.89 6.27 14.60
CA ASP A 333 24.50 5.76 15.94
C ASP A 333 22.98 5.75 16.16
N ALA A 334 22.24 6.59 15.47
CA ALA A 334 20.77 6.58 15.49
C ALA A 334 20.17 5.46 14.64
N THR A 335 20.90 5.01 13.63
CA THR A 335 20.42 4.00 12.67
C THR A 335 20.85 2.57 13.03
N ILE A 336 22.12 2.39 13.44
CA ILE A 336 22.75 1.07 13.58
C ILE A 336 23.37 0.94 14.98
N ASP A 337 23.06 -0.16 15.67
CA ASP A 337 23.73 -0.55 16.89
C ASP A 337 24.85 -1.52 16.58
N THR A 338 26.07 -1.13 16.93
CA THR A 338 27.29 -1.94 16.75
C THR A 338 27.94 -2.29 18.10
N THR A 339 27.19 -2.25 19.20
CA THR A 339 27.71 -2.63 20.55
C THR A 339 28.20 -4.07 20.58
N ASP A 340 27.58 -4.96 19.80
CA ASP A 340 28.14 -6.24 19.41
C ASP A 340 28.51 -6.20 17.90
N PRO A 341 29.77 -5.97 17.57
CA PRO A 341 30.18 -5.87 16.16
C PRO A 341 29.98 -7.14 15.33
N ALA A 342 29.77 -8.28 15.98
CA ALA A 342 29.48 -9.53 15.28
C ALA A 342 27.99 -9.65 14.89
N ASN A 343 27.12 -8.85 15.51
CA ASN A 343 25.69 -8.88 15.30
C ASN A 343 25.11 -7.43 15.33
N PRO A 344 25.48 -6.58 14.35
CA PRO A 344 24.91 -5.24 14.27
C PRO A 344 23.42 -5.31 13.94
N TRP A 345 22.63 -4.35 14.41
CA TRP A 345 21.19 -4.33 14.21
C TRP A 345 20.64 -2.91 14.07
N VAL A 346 19.39 -2.77 13.52
CA VAL A 346 18.79 -1.49 13.22
C VAL A 346 18.07 -0.89 14.43
N ARG A 347 18.44 0.33 14.83
CA ARG A 347 17.89 1.04 16.00
C ARG A 347 16.67 1.90 15.70
N LYS A 348 16.47 2.34 14.47
CA LYS A 348 15.40 3.28 14.09
C LYS A 348 14.01 2.88 14.58
N PHE A 349 13.71 1.59 14.60
CA PHE A 349 12.36 1.08 14.81
C PHE A 349 12.16 0.40 16.16
N ILE A 350 12.88 0.86 17.18
CA ILE A 350 12.72 0.34 18.54
C ILE A 350 11.41 0.86 19.12
N SER A 351 10.57 -0.07 19.56
CA SER A 351 9.51 0.17 20.51
C SER A 351 9.67 -0.80 21.70
N ASN A 352 8.85 -0.67 22.72
CA ASN A 352 8.91 -1.55 23.90
C ASN A 352 7.60 -2.32 24.04
N PRO A 353 7.25 -3.18 23.07
CA PRO A 353 6.01 -3.94 23.12
C PRO A 353 6.02 -4.93 24.29
N THR A 354 4.85 -5.22 24.83
CA THR A 354 4.67 -6.28 25.84
C THR A 354 4.37 -7.64 25.21
N VAL A 355 4.06 -7.66 23.93
CA VAL A 355 3.77 -8.83 23.09
C VAL A 355 4.51 -8.68 21.79
N SER A 356 5.00 -9.78 21.21
CA SER A 356 5.64 -9.79 19.89
C SER A 356 4.69 -9.24 18.81
N SER A 357 5.23 -8.48 17.88
CA SER A 357 4.49 -7.81 16.79
C SER A 357 3.37 -6.86 17.26
N ASP A 358 3.56 -6.21 18.39
CA ASP A 358 2.62 -5.25 18.98
C ASP A 358 3.33 -3.95 19.33
N GLY A 359 4.24 -3.51 18.48
CA GLY A 359 4.94 -2.23 18.63
C GLY A 359 4.01 -1.05 18.35
N ASP A 360 4.36 0.11 18.91
CA ASP A 360 3.65 1.37 18.74
C ASP A 360 4.37 2.36 17.84
N ASN A 361 5.43 1.95 17.16
CA ASN A 361 6.16 2.83 16.26
C ASN A 361 5.54 2.82 14.86
N ASN A 362 5.19 4.02 14.39
CA ASN A 362 4.66 4.29 13.06
C ASN A 362 5.71 4.03 11.96
N TRP A 363 5.22 3.78 10.75
CA TRP A 363 6.05 3.76 9.54
C TRP A 363 5.99 5.13 8.85
N MET A 364 7.11 5.84 8.84
CA MET A 364 7.24 7.14 8.17
C MET A 364 7.47 6.91 6.67
N GLU A 365 6.40 6.97 5.88
CA GLU A 365 6.47 6.69 4.44
C GLU A 365 6.98 7.89 3.63
N LEU A 366 6.59 9.10 4.03
CA LEU A 366 7.04 10.34 3.40
C LEU A 366 7.57 11.31 4.46
N ARG A 367 8.77 11.83 4.26
CA ARG A 367 9.37 12.84 5.14
C ARG A 367 10.13 13.92 4.36
N TYR A 368 10.37 15.06 5.01
CA TYR A 368 10.86 16.26 4.36
C TYR A 368 12.26 16.11 3.75
N ALA A 369 13.17 15.36 4.37
CA ALA A 369 14.47 15.07 3.76
C ALA A 369 14.33 14.39 2.39
N GLU A 370 13.32 13.55 2.21
CA GLU A 370 13.07 12.94 0.90
C GLU A 370 12.60 13.97 -0.13
N VAL A 371 11.78 14.94 0.27
CA VAL A 371 11.36 16.05 -0.61
C VAL A 371 12.58 16.85 -1.08
N LEU A 372 13.51 17.17 -0.17
CA LEU A 372 14.72 17.90 -0.49
C LEU A 372 15.60 17.12 -1.49
N LEU A 373 15.89 15.85 -1.21
CA LEU A 373 16.74 15.02 -2.07
C LEU A 373 16.05 14.65 -3.40
N ASN A 374 14.73 14.48 -3.42
CA ASN A 374 13.96 14.33 -4.65
C ASN A 374 13.97 15.62 -5.49
N LEU A 375 13.88 16.78 -4.86
CA LEU A 375 13.99 18.05 -5.56
C LEU A 375 15.41 18.28 -6.12
N ALA A 376 16.45 17.90 -5.37
CA ALA A 376 17.82 17.91 -5.86
C ALA A 376 17.98 17.04 -7.12
N GLU A 377 17.43 15.84 -7.11
CA GLU A 377 17.40 14.94 -8.28
C GLU A 377 16.67 15.57 -9.47
N ALA A 378 15.49 16.15 -9.23
CA ALA A 378 14.66 16.78 -10.25
C ALA A 378 15.34 17.97 -10.92
N LEU A 379 16.10 18.77 -10.15
CA LEU A 379 16.87 19.92 -10.64
C LEU A 379 18.12 19.52 -11.44
N GLY A 380 18.62 18.30 -11.23
CA GLY A 380 19.88 17.86 -11.81
C GLY A 380 21.08 18.64 -11.27
N GLU A 381 22.29 18.36 -11.79
CA GLU A 381 23.52 18.99 -11.34
C GLU A 381 23.45 20.51 -11.43
N SER A 382 23.37 21.18 -10.31
CA SER A 382 23.28 22.61 -10.15
C SER A 382 23.66 23.05 -8.74
N ASP A 383 24.02 24.31 -8.53
CA ASP A 383 24.29 24.83 -7.19
C ASP A 383 23.09 24.67 -6.28
N ALA A 384 21.86 24.90 -6.78
CA ALA A 384 20.64 24.75 -6.01
C ALA A 384 20.40 23.28 -5.58
N ALA A 385 20.71 22.31 -6.44
CA ALA A 385 20.62 20.90 -6.08
C ALA A 385 21.65 20.50 -5.02
N TYR A 386 22.86 20.99 -5.13
CA TYR A 386 23.90 20.77 -4.11
C TYR A 386 23.54 21.41 -2.77
N ASP A 387 22.94 22.60 -2.77
CA ASP A 387 22.51 23.28 -1.54
C ASP A 387 21.44 22.47 -0.79
N LEU A 388 20.53 21.79 -1.51
CA LEU A 388 19.55 20.88 -0.90
C LEU A 388 20.19 19.62 -0.29
N ILE A 389 21.22 19.07 -0.95
CA ILE A 389 22.00 17.95 -0.38
C ILE A 389 22.77 18.44 0.85
N ASP A 390 23.40 19.59 0.78
CA ASP A 390 24.17 20.18 1.88
C ASP A 390 23.28 20.47 3.10
N GLU A 391 22.01 20.86 2.92
CA GLU A 391 21.05 21.02 4.03
C GLU A 391 20.82 19.72 4.82
N VAL A 392 20.71 18.59 4.13
CA VAL A 392 20.57 17.27 4.76
C VAL A 392 21.88 16.87 5.45
N ARG A 393 23.02 17.13 4.86
CA ARG A 393 24.35 16.84 5.41
C ARG A 393 24.68 17.71 6.63
N ASP A 394 24.32 18.97 6.60
CA ASP A 394 24.51 19.89 7.73
C ASP A 394 23.76 19.43 8.99
N ARG A 395 22.54 18.87 8.83
CA ARG A 395 21.79 18.25 9.92
C ARG A 395 22.54 17.04 10.54
N ALA A 396 23.36 16.33 9.76
CA ALA A 396 24.15 15.18 10.18
C ALA A 396 25.56 15.55 10.72
N ASP A 397 25.81 16.84 10.98
CA ASP A 397 27.11 17.44 11.38
C ASP A 397 28.22 17.16 10.34
N LEU A 398 27.85 17.04 9.07
CA LEU A 398 28.77 16.85 7.95
C LEU A 398 28.95 18.17 7.17
N GLY A 399 30.14 18.36 6.61
CA GLY A 399 30.36 19.46 5.67
C GLY A 399 29.64 19.23 4.35
N GLY A 400 29.54 20.29 3.54
CA GLY A 400 28.95 20.23 2.21
C GLY A 400 29.59 19.15 1.34
N VAL A 401 28.80 18.59 0.42
CA VAL A 401 29.26 17.57 -0.52
C VAL A 401 30.37 18.10 -1.44
N ASP A 402 31.36 17.26 -1.74
CA ASP A 402 32.41 17.64 -2.72
C ASP A 402 31.80 17.82 -4.10
N ARG A 403 31.70 19.10 -4.54
CA ARG A 403 31.14 19.49 -5.85
C ARG A 403 32.11 19.29 -7.01
N THR A 404 33.34 18.80 -6.75
CA THR A 404 34.33 18.56 -7.80
C THR A 404 34.10 17.18 -8.46
N PRO A 405 34.56 16.99 -9.72
CA PRO A 405 34.50 15.68 -10.36
C PRO A 405 35.32 14.59 -9.65
N ALA A 406 36.25 14.95 -8.77
CA ALA A 406 37.04 13.99 -7.99
C ALA A 406 36.20 13.24 -6.97
N GLY A 407 35.11 13.84 -6.50
CA GLY A 407 34.12 13.21 -5.58
C GLY A 407 33.09 12.30 -6.28
N GLY A 408 33.21 12.06 -7.60
CA GLY A 408 32.22 11.31 -8.39
C GLY A 408 31.24 12.19 -9.14
N THR A 409 30.28 11.56 -9.84
CA THR A 409 29.19 12.28 -10.53
C THR A 409 28.17 12.84 -9.53
N PHE A 410 27.31 13.74 -9.99
CA PHE A 410 26.21 14.27 -9.18
C PHE A 410 25.29 13.14 -8.69
N GLU A 411 24.95 12.22 -9.60
CA GLU A 411 24.09 11.09 -9.32
C GLU A 411 24.69 10.14 -8.28
N GLU A 412 26.01 9.86 -8.35
CA GLU A 412 26.70 9.03 -7.35
C GLU A 412 26.68 9.69 -5.98
N LYS A 413 26.91 10.99 -5.88
CA LYS A 413 26.88 11.75 -4.62
C LYS A 413 25.47 11.76 -4.03
N LEU A 414 24.46 12.04 -4.85
CA LEU A 414 23.08 12.04 -4.43
C LEU A 414 22.62 10.65 -3.98
N LEU A 415 22.96 9.60 -4.75
CA LEU A 415 22.62 8.23 -4.40
C LEU A 415 23.30 7.78 -3.10
N GLN A 416 24.52 8.23 -2.83
CA GLN A 416 25.24 8.00 -1.60
C GLN A 416 24.58 8.70 -0.41
N GLU A 417 24.23 9.97 -0.55
CA GLU A 417 23.53 10.72 0.49
C GLU A 417 22.17 10.11 0.82
N ARG A 418 21.41 9.76 -0.22
CA ARG A 418 20.12 9.06 -0.07
C ARG A 418 20.27 7.70 0.64
N ARG A 419 21.37 6.97 0.39
CA ARG A 419 21.64 5.69 1.02
C ARG A 419 21.74 5.80 2.54
N VAL A 420 22.56 6.71 3.03
CA VAL A 420 22.80 6.87 4.47
C VAL A 420 21.64 7.58 5.17
N GLU A 421 20.99 8.53 4.49
CA GLU A 421 19.82 9.23 5.01
C GLU A 421 18.60 8.30 5.20
N PHE A 422 18.32 7.46 4.21
CA PHE A 422 17.14 6.58 4.19
C PHE A 422 17.45 5.11 4.46
N ALA A 423 18.57 4.81 5.10
CA ALA A 423 18.91 3.42 5.43
C ALA A 423 17.76 2.75 6.20
N PHE A 424 17.31 1.61 5.69
CA PHE A 424 16.19 0.80 6.21
C PHE A 424 14.79 1.43 6.13
N GLU A 425 14.59 2.45 5.25
CA GLU A 425 13.30 3.12 5.04
C GLU A 425 12.66 2.78 3.69
N ASN A 426 12.92 1.61 3.13
CA ASN A 426 12.37 1.13 1.85
C ASN A 426 12.70 1.98 0.60
N LYS A 427 13.74 2.80 0.63
CA LYS A 427 14.07 3.67 -0.50
C LYS A 427 15.17 3.09 -1.39
N ARG A 428 16.14 2.37 -0.81
CA ARG A 428 17.38 1.95 -1.48
C ARG A 428 17.15 1.18 -2.77
N TRP A 429 16.27 0.18 -2.79
CA TRP A 429 16.01 -0.61 -3.99
C TRP A 429 15.41 0.22 -5.13
N ALA A 430 14.43 1.07 -4.82
CA ALA A 430 13.84 1.96 -5.80
C ALA A 430 14.86 2.97 -6.35
N ASP A 431 15.73 3.50 -5.48
CA ASP A 431 16.82 4.40 -5.85
C ASP A 431 17.82 3.69 -6.78
N LEU A 432 18.30 2.51 -6.42
CA LEU A 432 19.22 1.75 -7.24
C LEU A 432 18.66 1.46 -8.65
N LYS A 433 17.38 1.15 -8.75
CA LYS A 433 16.71 0.94 -10.04
C LYS A 433 16.64 2.23 -10.85
N ARG A 434 16.24 3.35 -10.22
CA ARG A 434 16.05 4.64 -10.88
C ARG A 434 17.36 5.25 -11.38
N PHE A 435 18.46 5.03 -10.64
CA PHE A 435 19.80 5.44 -11.03
C PHE A 435 20.54 4.42 -11.90
N ASP A 436 19.86 3.38 -12.40
CA ASP A 436 20.44 2.28 -13.22
C ASP A 436 21.66 1.61 -12.55
N ALA A 437 21.69 1.59 -11.23
CA ALA A 437 22.80 1.05 -10.43
C ALA A 437 22.50 -0.35 -9.83
N ALA A 438 21.24 -0.82 -9.89
CA ALA A 438 20.82 -2.02 -9.17
C ALA A 438 21.64 -3.27 -9.56
N LYS A 439 21.84 -3.50 -10.85
CA LYS A 439 22.56 -4.71 -11.31
C LYS A 439 24.03 -4.70 -10.89
N SER A 440 24.73 -3.60 -11.09
CA SER A 440 26.14 -3.48 -10.75
C SER A 440 26.39 -3.53 -9.24
N VAL A 441 25.57 -2.82 -8.45
CA VAL A 441 25.69 -2.78 -7.00
C VAL A 441 25.41 -4.17 -6.39
N MET A 442 24.28 -4.80 -6.74
CA MET A 442 23.91 -6.10 -6.18
C MET A 442 24.81 -7.24 -6.67
N SER A 443 25.29 -7.16 -7.92
CA SER A 443 26.32 -8.09 -8.42
C SER A 443 27.61 -8.02 -7.60
N ALA A 444 28.07 -6.84 -7.25
CA ALA A 444 29.25 -6.63 -6.42
C ALA A 444 29.00 -7.08 -4.97
N HIS A 445 27.84 -6.73 -4.39
CA HIS A 445 27.45 -7.07 -3.03
C HIS A 445 27.37 -8.58 -2.80
N LEU A 446 26.68 -9.31 -3.68
CA LEU A 446 26.46 -10.75 -3.55
C LEU A 446 27.53 -11.62 -4.21
N GLY A 447 28.41 -11.03 -5.02
CA GLY A 447 29.41 -11.78 -5.80
C GLY A 447 28.79 -12.66 -6.90
N ILE A 448 27.64 -12.26 -7.45
CA ILE A 448 26.91 -12.95 -8.52
C ILE A 448 27.01 -12.17 -9.84
N PRO A 449 26.84 -12.83 -11.02
CA PRO A 449 26.76 -12.12 -12.28
C PRO A 449 25.58 -11.14 -12.35
N GLU A 450 25.75 -9.95 -12.94
CA GLU A 450 24.66 -8.95 -13.15
C GLU A 450 23.42 -9.54 -13.84
N ALA A 451 23.59 -10.53 -14.70
CA ALA A 451 22.49 -11.23 -15.38
C ALA A 451 21.57 -12.03 -14.42
N GLN A 452 22.02 -12.30 -13.19
CA GLN A 452 21.21 -12.97 -12.17
C GLN A 452 20.44 -11.96 -11.30
N VAL A 453 20.78 -10.69 -11.36
CA VAL A 453 20.06 -9.62 -10.64
C VAL A 453 18.80 -9.27 -11.41
N THR A 454 17.64 -9.74 -10.93
CA THR A 454 16.33 -9.41 -11.48
C THR A 454 15.83 -8.10 -10.89
N LEU A 455 15.36 -7.18 -11.74
CA LEU A 455 14.90 -5.85 -11.30
C LEU A 455 13.47 -5.88 -10.77
N LEU A 456 12.68 -6.86 -11.17
CA LEU A 456 11.28 -7.02 -10.80
C LEU A 456 11.08 -8.36 -10.08
N PHE A 457 10.06 -8.39 -9.24
CA PHE A 457 9.58 -9.65 -8.66
C PHE A 457 8.74 -10.42 -9.68
N PRO A 458 8.64 -11.75 -9.56
CA PRO A 458 7.74 -12.51 -10.41
C PRO A 458 6.28 -12.14 -10.13
N ILE A 459 5.48 -12.07 -11.19
CA ILE A 459 4.02 -12.02 -11.05
C ILE A 459 3.56 -13.35 -10.45
N PRO A 460 2.70 -13.34 -9.41
CA PRO A 460 2.20 -14.58 -8.81
C PRO A 460 1.57 -15.50 -9.87
N GLN A 461 1.97 -16.78 -9.86
CA GLN A 461 1.45 -17.75 -10.83
C GLN A 461 -0.08 -17.84 -10.79
N ALA A 462 -0.68 -17.76 -9.59
CA ALA A 462 -2.13 -17.79 -9.42
C ALA A 462 -2.84 -16.62 -10.13
N ALA A 463 -2.21 -15.44 -10.21
CA ALA A 463 -2.76 -14.30 -10.92
C ALA A 463 -2.72 -14.53 -12.44
N ILE A 464 -1.62 -15.07 -12.97
CA ILE A 464 -1.50 -15.44 -14.39
C ILE A 464 -2.51 -16.53 -14.74
N ASP A 465 -2.63 -17.57 -13.92
CA ASP A 465 -3.58 -18.67 -14.15
C ASP A 465 -5.04 -18.23 -14.13
N ALA A 466 -5.36 -17.15 -13.38
CA ALA A 466 -6.70 -16.57 -13.35
C ALA A 466 -7.05 -15.78 -14.63
N SER A 467 -6.07 -15.23 -15.35
CA SER A 467 -6.27 -14.42 -16.56
C SER A 467 -5.14 -14.69 -17.57
N PRO A 468 -5.03 -15.93 -18.10
CA PRO A 468 -3.88 -16.36 -18.89
C PRO A 468 -3.77 -15.69 -20.28
N ASP A 469 -4.86 -15.12 -20.78
CA ASP A 469 -4.88 -14.41 -22.06
C ASP A 469 -4.45 -12.93 -21.90
N ASP A 470 -4.54 -12.37 -20.69
CA ASP A 470 -4.36 -10.94 -20.42
C ASP A 470 -3.14 -10.65 -19.53
N MET A 471 -2.57 -11.67 -18.90
CA MET A 471 -1.43 -11.55 -18.01
C MET A 471 -0.25 -12.40 -18.44
N THR A 472 0.94 -11.81 -18.31
CA THR A 472 2.20 -12.47 -18.65
C THR A 472 3.20 -12.30 -17.50
N GLN A 473 4.11 -13.28 -17.38
CA GLN A 473 5.21 -13.20 -16.45
C GLN A 473 6.25 -12.15 -16.87
N ASN A 474 6.90 -11.52 -15.91
CA ASN A 474 8.05 -10.65 -16.15
C ASN A 474 9.15 -11.41 -16.93
N PRO A 475 9.77 -10.78 -17.94
CA PRO A 475 10.76 -11.47 -18.80
C PRO A 475 11.92 -12.13 -18.04
N GLU A 476 12.29 -11.56 -16.89
CA GLU A 476 13.39 -12.05 -16.04
C GLU A 476 13.02 -13.34 -15.28
N HIS A 477 11.73 -13.73 -15.28
CA HIS A 477 11.18 -14.92 -14.59
C HIS A 477 10.47 -15.91 -15.55
N GLN A 478 10.70 -15.79 -16.88
CA GLN A 478 10.14 -16.69 -17.91
C GLN A 478 10.98 -17.95 -18.09
#